data_ab00b49fc20a8bd75b6d8635ddf1e05d
#
_entry.id   ab00b49fc20a8bd75b6d8635ddf1e05d
#
_cell.length_a   1.000
_cell.length_b   1.000
_cell.length_c   1.000
_cell.angle_alpha   90.00
_cell.angle_beta   90.00
_cell.angle_gamma   90.00
#
_symmetry.space_group_name_H-M   'P 1'
#
loop_
_entity.id
_entity.type
_entity.pdbx_description
1 polymer ?
#
loop_
_entity_poly.entity_id
_entity_poly.type
_entity_poly.pdbx_seq_one_letter_code
_entity_poly.pdbx_strand_id
1 'polypeptide(L)'
;MSYKDEFIQAVKTKFSDETRKNINRETVAKQIRMYFRDLQSKLKSEIIYSSFDMNMTEEGYLLDVEITVGNQILSIKEDKDGFTVTDSRLKIDFIYYKTFRMFSEVHKTEFTTELLDLYLKEIFEDKLN
;
A
#
# COMPACT_ATOMS: atom_id res chain seq x y z
N MET A 1 -33.01 3.15 -29.55
CA MET A 1 -32.11 3.01 -28.37
C MET A 1 -32.88 3.29 -27.09
N SER A 2 -32.69 2.46 -26.09
CA SER A 2 -33.39 2.70 -24.83
C SER A 2 -32.61 3.70 -23.99
N TYR A 3 -33.30 4.37 -23.08
CA TYR A 3 -32.64 5.26 -22.12
C TYR A 3 -31.62 4.52 -21.25
N LYS A 4 -31.84 3.24 -21.03
CA LYS A 4 -30.88 2.39 -20.27
C LYS A 4 -29.47 2.49 -20.84
N ASP A 5 -29.30 2.41 -22.15
CA ASP A 5 -28.01 2.51 -22.82
C ASP A 5 -27.38 3.88 -22.65
N GLU A 6 -28.19 4.93 -22.78
CA GLU A 6 -27.76 6.31 -22.58
C GLU A 6 -27.32 6.54 -21.15
N PHE A 7 -28.07 6.00 -20.18
CA PHE A 7 -27.74 6.07 -18.75
C PHE A 7 -26.39 5.41 -18.45
N ILE A 8 -26.17 4.21 -18.99
CA ILE A 8 -24.92 3.48 -18.79
C ILE A 8 -23.74 4.31 -19.29
N GLN A 9 -23.84 4.88 -20.49
CA GLN A 9 -22.77 5.69 -21.05
C GLN A 9 -22.52 6.96 -20.24
N ALA A 10 -23.60 7.61 -19.82
CA ALA A 10 -23.51 8.83 -19.01
C ALA A 10 -22.80 8.56 -17.66
N VAL A 11 -23.14 7.45 -17.00
CA VAL A 11 -22.50 7.04 -15.74
C VAL A 11 -21.02 6.74 -15.95
N LYS A 12 -20.69 5.96 -16.98
CA LYS A 12 -19.30 5.63 -17.30
C LYS A 12 -18.47 6.88 -17.57
N THR A 13 -19.02 7.83 -18.31
CA THR A 13 -18.32 9.08 -18.61
C THR A 13 -18.13 9.93 -17.36
N LYS A 14 -19.19 10.10 -16.58
CA LYS A 14 -19.16 10.97 -15.40
C LYS A 14 -18.19 10.47 -14.33
N PHE A 15 -18.12 9.16 -14.11
CA PHE A 15 -17.36 8.57 -13.01
C PHE A 15 -16.06 7.89 -13.45
N SER A 16 -15.61 8.09 -14.69
CA SER A 16 -14.46 7.38 -15.25
C SER A 16 -13.17 7.64 -14.47
N ASP A 17 -12.89 8.89 -14.11
CA ASP A 17 -11.67 9.23 -13.38
C ASP A 17 -11.66 8.65 -11.97
N GLU A 18 -12.78 8.80 -11.27
CA GLU A 18 -12.94 8.22 -9.93
C GLU A 18 -12.80 6.70 -9.95
N THR A 19 -13.41 6.06 -10.94
CA THR A 19 -13.34 4.61 -11.12
C THR A 19 -11.91 4.15 -11.36
N ARG A 20 -11.17 4.81 -12.25
CA ARG A 20 -9.76 4.49 -12.51
C ARG A 20 -8.89 4.66 -11.30
N LYS A 21 -9.07 5.77 -10.58
CA LYS A 21 -8.33 6.04 -9.34
C LYS A 21 -8.50 4.90 -8.34
N ASN A 22 -9.75 4.49 -8.12
CA ASN A 22 -10.06 3.46 -7.14
C ASN A 22 -9.58 2.06 -7.58
N ILE A 23 -9.67 1.75 -8.88
CA ILE A 23 -9.15 0.49 -9.42
C ILE A 23 -7.62 0.43 -9.25
N ASN A 24 -6.91 1.51 -9.58
CA ASN A 24 -5.46 1.56 -9.45
C ASN A 24 -5.03 1.45 -7.98
N ARG A 25 -5.71 2.16 -7.08
CA ARG A 25 -5.44 2.07 -5.65
C ARG A 25 -5.65 0.64 -5.14
N GLU A 26 -6.76 -0.01 -5.53
CA GLU A 26 -7.04 -1.38 -5.13
C GLU A 26 -6.00 -2.36 -5.66
N THR A 27 -5.54 -2.17 -6.90
CA THR A 27 -4.49 -3.00 -7.50
C THR A 27 -3.19 -2.89 -6.69
N VAL A 28 -2.80 -1.67 -6.32
CA VAL A 28 -1.60 -1.45 -5.50
C VAL A 28 -1.78 -2.03 -4.11
N ALA A 29 -2.95 -1.86 -3.50
CA ALA A 29 -3.25 -2.45 -2.19
C ALA A 29 -3.08 -3.97 -2.22
N LYS A 30 -3.53 -4.63 -3.28
CA LYS A 30 -3.35 -6.09 -3.44
C LYS A 30 -1.88 -6.46 -3.56
N GLN A 31 -1.10 -5.70 -4.31
CA GLN A 31 0.34 -5.96 -4.47
C GLN A 31 1.08 -5.81 -3.15
N ILE A 32 0.77 -4.76 -2.39
CA ILE A 32 1.35 -4.54 -1.06
C ILE A 32 0.96 -5.69 -0.12
N ARG A 33 -0.31 -6.06 -0.13
CA ARG A 33 -0.83 -7.14 0.73
C ARG A 33 -0.17 -8.48 0.42
N MET A 34 0.00 -8.80 -0.84
CA MET A 34 0.67 -10.05 -1.25
C MET A 34 2.13 -10.06 -0.82
N TYR A 35 2.83 -8.95 -0.99
CA TYR A 35 4.23 -8.82 -0.59
C TYR A 35 4.40 -9.06 0.91
N PHE A 36 3.62 -8.39 1.74
CA PHE A 36 3.74 -8.52 3.19
C PHE A 36 3.14 -9.83 3.72
N ARG A 37 2.18 -10.42 3.05
CA ARG A 37 1.66 -11.74 3.41
C ARG A 37 2.73 -12.81 3.21
N ASP A 38 3.49 -12.74 2.14
CA ASP A 38 4.62 -13.63 1.89
C ASP A 38 5.68 -13.48 2.99
N LEU A 39 6.03 -12.24 3.32
CA LEU A 39 6.98 -11.95 4.39
C LEU A 39 6.49 -12.50 5.73
N GLN A 40 5.22 -12.27 6.06
CA GLN A 40 4.58 -12.75 7.28
C GLN A 40 4.63 -14.27 7.36
N SER A 41 4.37 -14.95 6.26
CA SER A 41 4.42 -16.41 6.17
C SER A 41 5.82 -16.95 6.45
N LYS A 42 6.85 -16.29 5.95
CA LYS A 42 8.25 -16.69 6.13
C LYS A 42 8.81 -16.36 7.50
N LEU A 43 8.18 -15.43 8.22
CA LEU A 43 8.59 -14.99 9.56
C LEU A 43 7.63 -15.44 10.65
N LYS A 44 6.82 -16.44 10.38
CA LYS A 44 5.78 -16.91 11.30
C LYS A 44 6.32 -17.29 12.67
N SER A 45 7.44 -18.00 12.72
CA SER A 45 8.06 -18.42 13.98
C SER A 45 8.53 -17.21 14.78
N GLU A 46 9.14 -16.25 14.11
CA GLU A 46 9.65 -15.03 14.75
C GLU A 46 8.52 -14.16 15.29
N ILE A 47 7.41 -14.08 14.57
CA ILE A 47 6.23 -13.32 15.03
C ILE A 47 5.65 -13.97 16.30
N ILE A 48 5.60 -15.30 16.35
CA ILE A 48 4.99 -16.03 17.48
C ILE A 48 5.94 -16.09 18.70
N TYR A 49 7.23 -16.31 18.46
CA TYR A 49 8.17 -16.68 19.52
C TYR A 49 9.26 -15.65 19.81
N SER A 50 9.20 -14.46 19.22
CA SER A 50 10.16 -13.39 19.52
C SER A 50 9.44 -12.06 19.67
N SER A 51 10.20 -11.01 19.94
CA SER A 51 9.67 -9.64 20.04
C SER A 51 9.46 -8.97 18.68
N PHE A 52 9.81 -9.66 17.59
CA PHE A 52 9.47 -9.15 16.25
C PHE A 52 7.97 -9.11 16.08
N ASP A 53 7.46 -7.97 15.64
CA ASP A 53 6.02 -7.78 15.48
C ASP A 53 5.66 -7.34 14.06
N MET A 54 4.60 -7.90 13.53
CA MET A 54 4.09 -7.58 12.22
C MET A 54 2.58 -7.78 12.18
N ASN A 55 1.86 -6.73 11.80
CA ASN A 55 0.41 -6.75 11.71
C ASN A 55 -0.03 -6.22 10.35
N MET A 56 -1.12 -6.79 9.84
CA MET A 56 -1.72 -6.35 8.59
C MET A 56 -3.22 -6.58 8.65
N THR A 57 -4.00 -5.61 8.18
CA THR A 57 -5.45 -5.75 8.10
C THR A 57 -5.85 -6.82 7.08
N GLU A 58 -7.00 -7.43 7.30
CA GLU A 58 -7.55 -8.44 6.40
C GLU A 58 -8.08 -7.82 5.10
N GLU A 59 -8.23 -8.65 4.08
CA GLU A 59 -8.89 -8.24 2.83
C GLU A 59 -10.31 -7.76 3.12
N GLY A 60 -10.75 -6.76 2.35
CA GLY A 60 -12.05 -6.13 2.54
C GLY A 60 -11.99 -4.88 3.40
N TYR A 61 -10.86 -4.64 4.08
CA TYR A 61 -10.60 -3.42 4.84
C TYR A 61 -9.52 -2.58 4.17
N LEU A 62 -9.44 -1.31 4.51
CA LEU A 62 -8.33 -0.47 4.06
C LEU A 62 -7.02 -1.09 4.53
N LEU A 63 -6.02 -1.05 3.68
CA LEU A 63 -4.71 -1.62 4.00
C LEU A 63 -4.07 -0.85 5.15
N ASP A 64 -3.61 -1.58 6.14
CA ASP A 64 -2.81 -1.06 7.24
C ASP A 64 -1.79 -2.14 7.57
N VAL A 65 -0.52 -1.86 7.27
CA VAL A 65 0.60 -2.75 7.56
C VAL A 65 1.50 -2.06 8.57
N GLU A 66 1.91 -2.79 9.60
CA GLU A 66 2.82 -2.28 10.60
C GLU A 66 3.86 -3.34 10.96
N ILE A 67 5.13 -2.99 10.86
CA ILE A 67 6.26 -3.86 11.21
C ILE A 67 7.11 -3.15 12.24
N THR A 68 7.37 -3.83 13.36
CA THR A 68 8.15 -3.29 14.48
C THR A 68 9.39 -4.12 14.73
N VAL A 69 10.55 -3.46 14.70
CA VAL A 69 11.83 -4.03 15.11
C VAL A 69 12.45 -3.08 16.12
N GLY A 70 12.46 -3.46 17.40
CA GLY A 70 12.91 -2.56 18.46
C GLY A 70 12.10 -1.27 18.50
N ASN A 71 12.78 -0.15 18.29
CA ASN A 71 12.14 1.18 18.29
C ASN A 71 11.70 1.64 16.90
N GLN A 72 12.02 0.90 15.85
CA GLN A 72 11.70 1.28 14.49
C GLN A 72 10.39 0.65 14.05
N ILE A 73 9.54 1.45 13.44
CA ILE A 73 8.22 1.02 13.01
C ILE A 73 7.99 1.47 11.56
N LEU A 74 7.85 0.51 10.65
CA LEU A 74 7.35 0.79 9.30
C LEU A 74 5.83 0.71 9.34
N SER A 75 5.15 1.73 8.85
CA SER A 75 3.70 1.72 8.68
C SER A 75 3.32 2.13 7.27
N ILE A 76 2.40 1.40 6.66
CA ILE A 76 1.81 1.74 5.36
C ILE A 76 0.30 1.73 5.54
N LYS A 77 -0.32 2.91 5.41
CA LYS A 77 -1.76 3.08 5.63
C LYS A 77 -2.45 3.62 4.40
N GLU A 78 -3.48 2.91 3.97
CA GLU A 78 -4.33 3.31 2.86
C GLU A 78 -5.42 4.25 3.31
N ASP A 79 -5.66 5.30 2.50
CA ASP A 79 -6.88 6.09 2.58
C ASP A 79 -7.42 6.30 1.15
N LYS A 80 -8.44 7.13 1.00
CA LYS A 80 -9.07 7.37 -0.30
C LYS A 80 -8.13 7.99 -1.34
N ASP A 81 -7.04 8.62 -0.89
CA ASP A 81 -6.11 9.32 -1.77
C ASP A 81 -4.85 8.53 -2.10
N GLY A 82 -4.57 7.46 -1.35
CA GLY A 82 -3.40 6.63 -1.58
C GLY A 82 -2.88 5.95 -0.33
N PHE A 83 -1.55 5.82 -0.26
CA PHE A 83 -0.88 5.10 0.82
C PHE A 83 0.19 5.99 1.45
N THR A 84 0.06 6.23 2.75
CA THR A 84 1.07 6.96 3.51
C THR A 84 2.05 5.98 4.11
N VAL A 85 3.34 6.17 3.85
CA VAL A 85 4.43 5.36 4.39
C VAL A 85 5.14 6.16 5.47
N THR A 86 5.23 5.58 6.67
CA THR A 86 5.90 6.26 7.80
C THR A 86 7.00 5.39 8.39
N ASP A 87 8.04 6.06 8.87
CA ASP A 87 9.09 5.49 9.71
C ASP A 87 8.93 6.09 11.09
N SER A 88 8.47 5.28 12.05
CA SER A 88 8.34 5.70 13.45
C SER A 88 7.65 7.06 13.62
N ARG A 89 6.52 7.23 12.92
CA ARG A 89 5.65 8.42 12.89
C ARG A 89 6.06 9.52 11.92
N LEU A 90 7.25 9.44 11.31
CA LEU A 90 7.65 10.40 10.29
C LEU A 90 7.24 9.89 8.92
N LYS A 91 6.50 10.70 8.18
CA LYS A 91 6.12 10.37 6.81
C LYS A 91 7.40 10.35 5.95
N ILE A 92 7.67 9.22 5.30
CA ILE A 92 8.83 9.07 4.41
C ILE A 92 8.43 8.96 2.95
N ASP A 93 7.18 8.65 2.66
CA ASP A 93 6.68 8.59 1.28
C ASP A 93 5.16 8.67 1.26
N PHE A 94 4.63 8.97 0.08
CA PHE A 94 3.20 8.91 -0.20
C PHE A 94 3.01 8.35 -1.60
N ILE A 95 2.20 7.29 -1.72
CA ILE A 95 1.90 6.65 -2.99
C ILE A 95 0.51 7.10 -3.41
N TYR A 96 0.42 7.81 -4.52
CA TYR A 96 -0.80 8.49 -4.94
C TYR A 96 -1.10 8.31 -6.42
N TYR A 97 -2.36 8.56 -6.79
CA TYR A 97 -2.81 8.45 -8.17
C TYR A 97 -2.51 9.71 -8.95
N LYS A 98 -1.85 9.56 -10.10
CA LYS A 98 -1.59 10.66 -11.03
C LYS A 98 -1.45 10.08 -12.43
N THR A 99 -2.13 10.69 -13.40
CA THR A 99 -2.01 10.32 -14.81
C THR A 99 -2.18 8.81 -15.01
N PHE A 100 -3.31 8.29 -14.51
CA PHE A 100 -3.74 6.89 -14.67
C PHE A 100 -2.86 5.84 -13.99
N ARG A 101 -1.93 6.24 -13.10
CA ARG A 101 -1.00 5.35 -12.41
C ARG A 101 -0.81 5.79 -10.97
N MET A 102 -0.27 4.89 -10.16
CA MET A 102 0.13 5.20 -8.79
C MET A 102 1.64 5.46 -8.75
N PHE A 103 2.03 6.57 -8.12
CA PHE A 103 3.42 7.04 -8.05
C PHE A 103 3.86 7.27 -6.61
N SER A 104 5.18 7.06 -6.39
CA SER A 104 5.85 7.49 -5.17
C SER A 104 6.15 8.98 -5.26
N GLU A 105 5.71 9.75 -4.27
CA GLU A 105 5.95 11.19 -4.19
C GLU A 105 7.45 11.51 -4.02
N VAL A 106 8.13 10.73 -3.18
CA VAL A 106 9.54 10.98 -2.84
C VAL A 106 10.47 10.47 -3.95
N HIS A 107 10.25 9.25 -4.43
CA HIS A 107 11.10 8.64 -5.45
C HIS A 107 10.75 9.07 -6.87
N LYS A 108 9.58 9.65 -7.06
CA LYS A 108 9.11 10.18 -8.36
C LYS A 108 9.06 9.11 -9.44
N THR A 109 8.74 7.89 -9.04
CA THR A 109 8.61 6.74 -9.93
C THR A 109 7.24 6.10 -9.75
N GLU A 110 6.81 5.36 -10.75
CA GLU A 110 5.62 4.53 -10.64
C GLU A 110 5.82 3.49 -9.53
N PHE A 111 4.75 3.17 -8.80
CA PHE A 111 4.81 2.17 -7.74
C PHE A 111 5.20 0.81 -8.31
N THR A 112 6.18 0.16 -7.65
CA THR A 112 6.53 -1.24 -7.84
C THR A 112 6.83 -1.85 -6.48
N THR A 113 6.83 -3.18 -6.40
CA THR A 113 7.17 -3.86 -5.14
C THR A 113 8.62 -3.62 -4.71
N GLU A 114 9.48 -3.19 -5.62
CA GLU A 114 10.86 -2.79 -5.29
C GLU A 114 10.91 -1.63 -4.31
N LEU A 115 9.89 -0.73 -4.33
CA LEU A 115 9.79 0.33 -3.34
C LEU A 115 9.61 -0.25 -1.93
N LEU A 116 8.89 -1.36 -1.80
CA LEU A 116 8.68 -2.01 -0.51
C LEU A 116 10.00 -2.57 0.04
N ASP A 117 10.82 -3.17 -0.82
CA ASP A 117 12.18 -3.60 -0.45
C ASP A 117 13.00 -2.42 0.04
N LEU A 118 12.89 -1.30 -0.66
CA LEU A 118 13.63 -0.08 -0.32
C LEU A 118 13.21 0.47 1.04
N TYR A 119 11.91 0.51 1.34
CA TYR A 119 11.43 0.94 2.66
C TYR A 119 11.95 0.03 3.77
N LEU A 120 11.91 -1.28 3.58
CA LEU A 120 12.45 -2.23 4.57
C LEU A 120 13.94 -1.99 4.82
N LYS A 121 14.69 -1.79 3.75
CA LYS A 121 16.13 -1.53 3.84
C LYS A 121 16.43 -0.23 4.58
N GLU A 122 15.78 0.86 4.16
CA GLU A 122 16.04 2.18 4.75
C GLU A 122 15.70 2.24 6.23
N ILE A 123 14.63 1.57 6.65
CA ILE A 123 14.17 1.63 8.03
C ILE A 123 14.90 0.64 8.95
N PHE A 124 15.16 -0.57 8.47
CA PHE A 124 15.56 -1.68 9.35
C PHE A 124 16.98 -2.19 9.16
N GLU A 125 17.69 -1.83 8.10
CA GLU A 125 19.01 -2.40 7.80
C GLU A 125 19.97 -2.25 8.99
N ASP A 126 20.04 -1.06 9.58
CA ASP A 126 20.96 -0.79 10.70
C ASP A 126 20.54 -1.49 12.00
N LYS A 127 19.27 -1.84 12.12
CA LYS A 127 18.73 -2.50 13.32
C LYS A 127 18.89 -4.00 13.29
N LEU A 128 19.07 -4.59 12.12
CA LEU A 128 19.15 -6.04 11.95
C LEU A 128 20.58 -6.54 11.75
N ASN A 129 21.51 -5.64 11.52
CA ASN A 129 22.94 -6.00 11.33
C ASN A 129 23.78 -5.67 12.61
#